data_543ab409b0ba96cafd8739e5f41603ef
#
_entry.id   543ab409b0ba96cafd8739e5f41603ef
#
_cell.length_a   1.000
_cell.length_b   1.000
_cell.length_c   1.000
_cell.angle_alpha   90.00
_cell.angle_beta   90.00
_cell.angle_gamma   90.00
#
_symmetry.space_group_name_H-M   'P 1'
#
loop_
_entity.id
_entity.type
_entity.pdbx_description
1 polymer ?
#
loop_
_entity_poly.entity_id
_entity_poly.type
_entity_poly.pdbx_seq_one_letter_code
_entity_poly.pdbx_strand_id
1 'polypeptide(L)'
;FNKYNIYGSNNNAIAVDGYVNLTPMNEMPMDLTLKGKNVEFVNSKQQRKMELFGKGYATVDAKVKGTMNDMNVDASLSLLPATNLTYVMQTDVSALSTQTDENMVKFVSFADTAKAEVDSLTNLELTKSNFKLNAKLNIQQGSKFSVYLSNSGNDRVELSGSGILNYSQSSLGDMRLVGRYTLKDGFARYTPPLLSEKKFDFVEGSYISW
;
A
#
# COMPACT_ATOMS: atom_id res chain seq x y z
N PHE A 1 -16.34 22.99 3.78
CA PHE A 1 -17.30 21.89 3.50
C PHE A 1 -18.22 21.70 4.71
N ASN A 2 -19.48 21.50 4.49
CA ASN A 2 -20.45 21.18 5.53
C ASN A 2 -21.19 19.93 5.07
N LYS A 3 -20.73 18.76 5.52
CA LYS A 3 -21.23 17.43 5.13
C LYS A 3 -21.30 17.22 3.61
N TYR A 4 -20.21 17.54 2.93
CA TYR A 4 -20.10 17.20 1.52
C TYR A 4 -19.92 15.69 1.37
N ASN A 5 -20.71 15.05 0.52
CA ASN A 5 -20.68 13.60 0.35
C ASN A 5 -19.99 13.21 -0.96
N ILE A 6 -18.98 12.35 -0.83
CA ILE A 6 -18.33 11.68 -1.96
C ILE A 6 -18.86 10.26 -2.01
N TYR A 7 -19.52 9.88 -3.10
CA TYR A 7 -20.16 8.57 -3.24
C TYR A 7 -19.21 7.55 -3.88
N GLY A 8 -19.13 6.36 -3.27
CA GLY A 8 -18.56 5.18 -3.88
C GLY A 8 -19.50 4.52 -4.89
N SER A 9 -19.01 3.48 -5.58
CA SER A 9 -19.78 2.75 -6.58
C SER A 9 -20.99 2.00 -6.00
N ASN A 10 -21.00 1.73 -4.71
CA ASN A 10 -22.12 1.12 -3.98
C ASN A 10 -23.12 2.14 -3.38
N ASN A 11 -23.10 3.39 -3.83
CA ASN A 11 -23.92 4.50 -3.31
C ASN A 11 -23.68 4.85 -1.81
N ASN A 12 -22.75 4.24 -1.13
CA ASN A 12 -22.35 4.65 0.20
C ASN A 12 -21.35 5.81 0.11
N ALA A 13 -21.57 6.81 0.93
CA ALA A 13 -20.79 8.04 0.87
C ALA A 13 -19.72 8.10 1.95
N ILE A 14 -18.66 8.82 1.65
CA ILE A 14 -17.75 9.43 2.61
C ILE A 14 -18.23 10.87 2.82
N ALA A 15 -18.70 11.18 4.02
CA ALA A 15 -19.01 12.55 4.42
C ALA A 15 -17.71 13.29 4.74
N VAL A 16 -17.53 14.44 4.15
CA VAL A 16 -16.39 15.34 4.36
C VAL A 16 -16.88 16.59 5.04
N ASP A 17 -16.38 16.84 6.23
CA ASP A 17 -16.61 18.07 7.00
C ASP A 17 -15.29 18.83 7.18
N GLY A 18 -15.38 20.16 7.28
CA GLY A 18 -14.23 20.99 7.56
C GLY A 18 -13.98 22.05 6.48
N TYR A 19 -12.74 22.50 6.39
CA TYR A 19 -12.38 23.55 5.43
C TYR A 19 -11.02 23.29 4.78
N VAL A 20 -10.87 23.88 3.60
CA VAL A 20 -9.60 24.12 2.92
C VAL A 20 -9.55 25.60 2.59
N ASN A 21 -8.55 26.30 3.10
CA ASN A 21 -8.34 27.70 2.74
C ASN A 21 -7.45 27.75 1.50
N LEU A 22 -7.94 28.38 0.45
CA LEU A 22 -7.22 28.51 -0.82
C LEU A 22 -6.26 29.72 -0.87
N THR A 23 -6.17 30.46 0.26
CA THR A 23 -5.30 31.64 0.36
C THR A 23 -4.42 31.51 1.62
N PRO A 24 -3.09 31.51 1.47
CA PRO A 24 -2.31 31.54 0.24
C PRO A 24 -2.33 30.17 -0.50
N MET A 25 -2.32 30.21 -1.82
CA MET A 25 -2.47 29.03 -2.67
C MET A 25 -1.30 28.04 -2.55
N ASN A 26 -0.13 28.48 -2.10
CA ASN A 26 1.06 27.65 -1.89
C ASN A 26 1.05 26.88 -0.56
N GLU A 27 0.20 27.24 0.39
CA GLU A 27 0.11 26.57 1.70
C GLU A 27 -1.18 25.78 1.83
N MET A 28 -2.33 26.34 1.42
CA MET A 28 -3.66 25.75 1.47
C MET A 28 -3.96 25.09 2.83
N PRO A 29 -4.04 25.88 3.92
CA PRO A 29 -4.37 25.34 5.23
C PRO A 29 -5.68 24.56 5.22
N MET A 30 -5.71 23.39 5.85
CA MET A 30 -6.89 22.53 5.87
C MET A 30 -7.11 21.87 7.23
N ASP A 31 -8.38 21.64 7.55
CA ASP A 31 -8.82 20.78 8.66
C ASP A 31 -10.07 20.04 8.15
N LEU A 32 -9.89 18.77 7.81
CA LEU A 32 -10.93 17.93 7.22
C LEU A 32 -11.17 16.71 8.10
N THR A 33 -12.44 16.36 8.24
CA THR A 33 -12.87 15.09 8.84
C THR A 33 -13.63 14.29 7.79
N LEU A 34 -13.23 13.04 7.58
CA LEU A 34 -13.83 12.13 6.63
C LEU A 34 -14.45 10.96 7.38
N LYS A 35 -15.74 10.71 7.16
CA LYS A 35 -16.45 9.58 7.76
C LYS A 35 -17.29 8.85 6.72
N GLY A 36 -17.10 7.54 6.65
CA GLY A 36 -17.86 6.71 5.74
C GLY A 36 -18.11 5.32 6.34
N LYS A 37 -19.29 4.77 6.07
CA LYS A 37 -19.66 3.41 6.50
C LYS A 37 -19.87 2.54 5.27
N ASN A 38 -19.30 1.35 5.28
CA ASN A 38 -19.43 0.37 4.20
C ASN A 38 -19.15 0.98 2.81
N VAL A 39 -18.09 1.77 2.73
CA VAL A 39 -17.69 2.40 1.47
C VAL A 39 -16.97 1.38 0.61
N GLU A 40 -17.37 1.24 -0.64
CA GLU A 40 -16.65 0.44 -1.63
C GLU A 40 -15.51 1.27 -2.20
N PHE A 41 -14.29 0.99 -1.75
CA PHE A 41 -13.09 1.74 -2.15
C PHE A 41 -12.31 1.05 -3.29
N VAL A 42 -12.55 -0.26 -3.51
CA VAL A 42 -12.08 -1.01 -4.67
C VAL A 42 -13.24 -1.78 -5.26
N ASN A 43 -13.43 -1.66 -6.57
CA ASN A 43 -14.35 -2.48 -7.35
C ASN A 43 -13.79 -2.60 -8.77
N SER A 44 -12.87 -3.51 -8.95
CA SER A 44 -12.17 -3.70 -10.21
C SER A 44 -12.02 -5.19 -10.53
N LYS A 45 -12.09 -5.52 -11.82
CA LYS A 45 -11.72 -6.84 -12.33
C LYS A 45 -10.24 -6.86 -12.69
N GLN A 46 -9.65 -8.03 -12.68
CA GLN A 46 -8.27 -8.20 -13.14
C GLN A 46 -8.08 -7.64 -14.55
N GLN A 47 -7.12 -6.77 -14.70
CA GLN A 47 -6.70 -6.22 -15.99
C GLN A 47 -5.18 -6.33 -16.13
N ARG A 48 -4.70 -6.32 -17.38
CA ARG A 48 -3.26 -6.34 -17.68
C ARG A 48 -2.57 -5.13 -17.02
N LYS A 49 -1.50 -5.36 -16.29
CA LYS A 49 -0.72 -4.35 -15.51
C LYS A 49 -1.42 -3.79 -14.27
N MET A 50 -2.54 -4.33 -13.85
CA MET A 50 -3.17 -3.93 -12.60
C MET A 50 -2.61 -4.78 -11.45
N GLU A 51 -2.06 -4.13 -10.45
CA GLU A 51 -1.46 -4.80 -9.28
C GLU A 51 -2.50 -5.15 -8.22
N LEU A 52 -3.55 -4.35 -8.09
CA LEU A 52 -4.60 -4.55 -7.10
C LEU A 52 -5.96 -4.58 -7.76
N PHE A 53 -6.72 -5.65 -7.55
CA PHE A 53 -8.09 -5.78 -8.03
C PHE A 53 -8.97 -6.54 -7.04
N GLY A 54 -10.27 -6.58 -7.30
CA GLY A 54 -11.28 -7.24 -6.46
C GLY A 54 -12.32 -6.28 -5.94
N LYS A 55 -12.86 -6.57 -4.78
CA LYS A 55 -13.83 -5.72 -4.07
C LYS A 55 -13.33 -5.40 -2.67
N GLY A 56 -13.26 -4.13 -2.34
CA GLY A 56 -12.84 -3.66 -1.03
C GLY A 56 -13.90 -2.79 -0.38
N TYR A 57 -14.30 -3.15 0.83
CA TYR A 57 -15.30 -2.42 1.62
C TYR A 57 -14.70 -2.02 2.96
N ALA A 58 -14.87 -0.76 3.33
CA ALA A 58 -14.36 -0.26 4.59
C ALA A 58 -15.32 0.71 5.29
N THR A 59 -15.23 0.75 6.60
CA THR A 59 -15.65 1.89 7.39
C THR A 59 -14.42 2.77 7.61
N VAL A 60 -14.57 4.06 7.33
CA VAL A 60 -13.50 5.06 7.35
C VAL A 60 -13.81 6.13 8.37
N ASP A 61 -12.85 6.46 9.21
CA ASP A 61 -12.84 7.66 10.04
C ASP A 61 -11.43 8.25 9.95
N ALA A 62 -11.31 9.42 9.34
CA ALA A 62 -10.01 10.04 9.13
C ALA A 62 -10.06 11.55 9.37
N LYS A 63 -8.94 12.08 9.83
CA LYS A 63 -8.72 13.52 10.01
C LYS A 63 -7.48 13.93 9.23
N VAL A 64 -7.60 14.99 8.47
CA VAL A 64 -6.51 15.59 7.70
C VAL A 64 -6.32 17.01 8.18
N LYS A 65 -5.15 17.33 8.69
CA LYS A 65 -4.84 18.67 9.22
C LYS A 65 -3.49 19.15 8.72
N GLY A 66 -3.37 20.46 8.58
CA GLY A 66 -2.12 21.11 8.23
C GLY A 66 -2.20 21.91 6.95
N THR A 67 -1.14 21.90 6.19
CA THR A 67 -1.02 22.58 4.92
C THR A 67 -0.66 21.57 3.82
N MET A 68 -0.67 22.00 2.56
CA MET A 68 -0.24 21.16 1.44
C MET A 68 1.21 20.70 1.59
N ASN A 69 2.05 21.48 2.27
CA ASN A 69 3.47 21.21 2.48
C ASN A 69 3.78 20.52 3.80
N ASP A 70 2.86 20.54 4.78
CA ASP A 70 2.99 19.87 6.08
C ASP A 70 1.63 19.30 6.48
N MET A 71 1.37 18.09 6.04
CA MET A 71 0.08 17.42 6.20
C MET A 71 0.17 16.30 7.24
N ASN A 72 -0.74 16.32 8.20
CA ASN A 72 -0.92 15.26 9.17
C ASN A 72 -2.24 14.53 8.89
N VAL A 73 -2.16 13.22 8.72
CA VAL A 73 -3.32 12.35 8.50
C VAL A 73 -3.40 11.32 9.62
N ASP A 74 -4.51 11.33 10.36
CA ASP A 74 -4.86 10.30 11.34
C ASP A 74 -6.08 9.54 10.82
N ALA A 75 -5.94 8.24 10.56
CA ALA A 75 -6.98 7.42 9.96
C ALA A 75 -7.28 6.16 10.76
N SER A 76 -8.53 5.79 10.83
CA SER A 76 -9.00 4.49 11.29
C SER A 76 -9.83 3.84 10.19
N LEU A 77 -9.37 2.70 9.71
CA LEU A 77 -9.99 1.93 8.63
C LEU A 77 -10.41 0.57 9.18
N SER A 78 -11.67 0.20 9.00
CA SER A 78 -12.15 -1.14 9.31
C SER A 78 -12.56 -1.83 8.02
N LEU A 79 -11.75 -2.80 7.58
CA LEU A 79 -12.08 -3.66 6.43
C LEU A 79 -13.20 -4.61 6.80
N LEU A 80 -14.22 -4.65 5.97
CA LEU A 80 -15.44 -5.42 6.22
C LEU A 80 -15.33 -6.85 5.66
N PRO A 81 -16.11 -7.81 6.20
CA PRO A 81 -16.04 -9.23 5.80
C PRO A 81 -16.27 -9.51 4.30
N ALA A 82 -17.01 -8.62 3.62
CA ALA A 82 -17.24 -8.71 2.16
C ALA A 82 -16.01 -8.34 1.31
N THR A 83 -14.93 -7.87 1.94
CA THR A 83 -13.68 -7.53 1.24
C THR A 83 -13.02 -8.78 0.69
N ASN A 84 -12.69 -8.74 -0.61
CA ASN A 84 -11.94 -9.77 -1.32
C ASN A 84 -11.00 -9.08 -2.32
N LEU A 85 -9.75 -8.95 -1.92
CA LEU A 85 -8.73 -8.21 -2.66
C LEU A 85 -7.62 -9.16 -3.12
N THR A 86 -7.16 -8.94 -4.33
CA THR A 86 -6.03 -9.66 -4.91
C THR A 86 -4.94 -8.66 -5.27
N TYR A 87 -3.75 -8.89 -4.77
CA TYR A 87 -2.53 -8.18 -5.14
C TYR A 87 -1.67 -9.06 -6.05
N VAL A 88 -1.20 -8.52 -7.17
CA VAL A 88 -0.32 -9.20 -8.10
C VAL A 88 1.09 -8.66 -7.94
N MET A 89 2.01 -9.48 -7.48
CA MET A 89 3.42 -9.13 -7.47
C MET A 89 3.92 -9.11 -8.91
N GLN A 90 4.28 -7.95 -9.40
CA GLN A 90 4.98 -7.83 -10.69
C GLN A 90 6.44 -8.25 -10.46
N THR A 91 6.73 -9.50 -10.70
CA THR A 91 8.11 -9.94 -10.89
C THR A 91 8.49 -9.51 -12.31
N ASP A 92 9.22 -8.41 -12.43
CA ASP A 92 9.93 -8.10 -13.65
C ASP A 92 11.01 -9.16 -13.89
N VAL A 93 10.58 -10.26 -14.52
CA VAL A 93 11.49 -11.32 -14.96
C VAL A 93 12.51 -10.76 -15.97
N SER A 94 12.22 -9.62 -16.58
CA SER A 94 13.15 -8.86 -17.42
C SER A 94 14.38 -8.34 -16.67
N ALA A 95 14.27 -8.06 -15.37
CA ALA A 95 15.41 -7.59 -14.57
C ALA A 95 16.41 -8.72 -14.26
N LEU A 96 15.98 -9.98 -14.28
CA LEU A 96 16.85 -11.13 -14.09
C LEU A 96 17.48 -11.66 -15.39
N SER A 97 16.93 -11.30 -16.55
CA SER A 97 17.43 -11.79 -17.84
C SER A 97 18.30 -10.80 -18.61
N THR A 98 18.45 -9.56 -18.12
CA THR A 98 19.28 -8.52 -18.74
C THR A 98 20.43 -8.03 -17.87
N GLN A 99 20.60 -8.57 -16.68
CA GLN A 99 21.89 -8.46 -16.01
C GLN A 99 22.78 -9.61 -16.49
N THR A 100 23.11 -9.59 -17.76
CA THR A 100 24.39 -10.15 -18.20
C THR A 100 25.45 -9.32 -17.50
N ASP A 101 26.32 -10.02 -16.77
CA ASP A 101 27.38 -9.53 -15.89
C ASP A 101 28.43 -8.60 -16.55
N GLU A 102 28.08 -7.77 -17.50
CA GLU A 102 29.01 -6.83 -18.13
C GLU A 102 29.36 -5.62 -17.25
N ASN A 103 28.67 -5.44 -16.10
CA ASN A 103 28.95 -4.36 -15.16
C ASN A 103 29.51 -4.80 -13.80
N MET A 104 29.85 -6.09 -13.62
CA MET A 104 30.38 -6.56 -12.34
C MET A 104 31.85 -6.22 -12.11
N VAL A 105 32.59 -5.81 -13.14
CA VAL A 105 33.98 -5.35 -13.00
C VAL A 105 34.15 -4.08 -13.80
N LYS A 106 33.86 -2.94 -13.21
CA LYS A 106 34.25 -1.65 -13.76
C LYS A 106 35.69 -1.37 -13.36
N PHE A 107 36.63 -1.59 -14.29
CA PHE A 107 38.00 -1.16 -14.10
C PHE A 107 38.00 0.37 -14.10
N VAL A 108 38.14 1.00 -12.94
CA VAL A 108 38.36 2.43 -12.80
C VAL A 108 39.86 2.70 -12.86
N SER A 109 40.29 3.43 -13.88
CA SER A 109 41.64 3.98 -13.91
C SER A 109 41.75 5.08 -12.85
N PHE A 110 42.73 4.95 -11.94
CA PHE A 110 42.97 5.93 -10.88
C PHE A 110 43.37 7.34 -11.40
N ALA A 111 43.54 7.52 -12.69
CA ALA A 111 43.91 8.79 -13.30
C ALA A 111 42.70 9.75 -13.51
N ASP A 112 41.47 9.23 -13.50
CA ASP A 112 40.26 10.04 -13.84
C ASP A 112 39.42 10.46 -12.63
N THR A 113 39.88 10.18 -11.39
CA THR A 113 39.11 10.45 -10.17
C THR A 113 39.20 11.91 -9.68
N ALA A 114 39.78 12.84 -10.44
CA ALA A 114 39.95 14.21 -9.93
C ALA A 114 39.03 15.27 -10.58
N LYS A 115 38.16 14.93 -11.52
CA LYS A 115 37.38 15.95 -12.23
C LYS A 115 35.91 15.67 -12.60
N ALA A 116 35.34 14.57 -12.21
CA ALA A 116 33.92 14.34 -12.49
C ALA A 116 33.25 13.81 -11.22
N GLU A 117 32.27 14.52 -10.75
CA GLU A 117 31.28 14.11 -9.73
C GLU A 117 31.11 15.04 -8.52
N VAL A 118 31.42 16.32 -8.66
CA VAL A 118 30.95 17.29 -7.67
C VAL A 118 29.61 17.95 -8.12
N ASP A 119 29.25 17.86 -9.40
CA ASP A 119 28.05 18.57 -9.92
C ASP A 119 26.75 17.75 -9.95
N SER A 120 26.75 16.48 -9.63
CA SER A 120 25.50 15.68 -9.65
C SER A 120 24.91 15.35 -8.27
N LEU A 121 25.57 15.71 -7.19
CA LEU A 121 25.04 15.47 -5.83
C LEU A 121 24.31 16.68 -5.22
N THR A 122 24.32 17.84 -5.89
CA THR A 122 23.69 19.08 -5.37
C THR A 122 22.25 19.30 -5.82
N ASN A 123 21.67 18.44 -6.65
CA ASN A 123 20.28 18.59 -7.13
C ASN A 123 19.33 17.45 -6.75
N LEU A 124 19.67 16.63 -5.77
CA LEU A 124 18.66 15.95 -5.00
C LEU A 124 18.13 16.92 -3.95
N GLU A 125 17.38 17.92 -4.36
CA GLU A 125 16.34 18.46 -3.50
C GLU A 125 15.42 17.29 -3.19
N LEU A 126 15.73 16.62 -2.09
CA LEU A 126 14.75 15.83 -1.37
C LEU A 126 13.62 16.80 -1.10
N THR A 127 12.61 16.80 -1.93
CA THR A 127 11.31 17.37 -1.60
C THR A 127 10.88 16.64 -0.32
N LYS A 128 11.26 17.21 0.82
CA LYS A 128 10.80 16.76 2.12
C LYS A 128 9.31 16.99 2.11
N SER A 129 8.58 15.98 1.69
CA SER A 129 7.15 15.93 1.92
C SER A 129 7.00 15.82 3.43
N ASN A 130 6.62 16.91 4.10
CA ASN A 130 6.30 16.89 5.52
C ASN A 130 4.95 16.18 5.76
N PHE A 131 4.75 15.05 5.07
CA PHE A 131 3.57 14.22 5.19
C PHE A 131 3.75 13.24 6.35
N LYS A 132 2.86 13.31 7.32
CA LYS A 132 2.76 12.37 8.45
C LYS A 132 1.46 11.59 8.32
N LEU A 133 1.54 10.28 8.43
CA LEU A 133 0.38 9.41 8.39
C LEU A 133 0.40 8.45 9.59
N ASN A 134 -0.68 8.43 10.36
CA ASN A 134 -0.97 7.39 11.34
C ASN A 134 -2.26 6.70 10.89
N ALA A 135 -2.20 5.41 10.61
CA ALA A 135 -3.36 4.65 10.18
C ALA A 135 -3.53 3.38 11.03
N LYS A 136 -4.68 3.25 11.66
CA LYS A 136 -5.09 2.02 12.31
C LYS A 136 -5.98 1.24 11.36
N LEU A 137 -5.53 0.04 10.98
CA LEU A 137 -6.26 -0.87 10.13
C LEU A 137 -6.82 -2.02 10.96
N ASN A 138 -8.13 -2.11 11.06
CA ASN A 138 -8.86 -3.22 11.67
C ASN A 138 -9.41 -4.12 10.57
N ILE A 139 -8.89 -5.33 10.45
CA ILE A 139 -9.32 -6.33 9.47
C ILE A 139 -10.33 -7.25 10.16
N GLN A 140 -11.58 -7.19 9.72
CA GLN A 140 -12.64 -8.05 10.28
C GLN A 140 -12.55 -9.45 9.69
N GLN A 141 -12.93 -10.43 10.51
CA GLN A 141 -13.01 -11.82 10.09
C GLN A 141 -13.97 -11.98 8.90
N GLY A 142 -13.57 -12.78 7.91
CA GLY A 142 -14.31 -12.95 6.65
C GLY A 142 -13.71 -12.17 5.48
N SER A 143 -12.86 -11.18 5.75
CA SER A 143 -12.07 -10.55 4.70
C SER A 143 -11.09 -11.55 4.11
N LYS A 144 -10.96 -11.53 2.78
CA LYS A 144 -10.08 -12.41 2.01
C LYS A 144 -9.03 -11.61 1.26
N PHE A 145 -7.81 -12.11 1.30
CA PHE A 145 -6.69 -11.51 0.59
C PHE A 145 -5.98 -12.58 -0.21
N SER A 146 -5.67 -12.27 -1.46
CA SER A 146 -4.86 -13.12 -2.33
C SER A 146 -3.64 -12.35 -2.79
N VAL A 147 -2.49 -12.99 -2.77
CA VAL A 147 -1.25 -12.46 -3.34
C VAL A 147 -0.83 -13.41 -4.45
N TYR A 148 -0.87 -12.94 -5.68
CA TYR A 148 -0.36 -13.67 -6.82
C TYR A 148 1.14 -13.42 -6.92
N LEU A 149 1.92 -14.48 -6.85
CA LEU A 149 3.38 -14.44 -6.95
C LEU A 149 3.87 -14.40 -8.40
N SER A 150 2.93 -14.59 -9.33
CA SER A 150 3.18 -14.54 -10.77
C SER A 150 1.97 -13.98 -11.51
N ASN A 151 2.19 -13.41 -12.68
CA ASN A 151 1.11 -12.86 -13.51
C ASN A 151 0.09 -13.92 -13.98
N SER A 152 0.44 -15.21 -13.96
CA SER A 152 -0.47 -16.31 -14.29
C SER A 152 -1.48 -16.61 -13.16
N GLY A 153 -1.20 -16.17 -11.92
CA GLY A 153 -2.00 -16.45 -10.73
C GLY A 153 -1.96 -17.92 -10.26
N ASN A 154 -1.11 -18.76 -10.90
CA ASN A 154 -0.95 -20.15 -10.48
C ASN A 154 -0.25 -20.22 -9.13
N ASP A 155 0.86 -19.50 -8.99
CA ASP A 155 1.58 -19.37 -7.73
C ASP A 155 0.96 -18.23 -6.93
N ARG A 156 0.35 -18.57 -5.80
CA ARG A 156 -0.39 -17.59 -5.00
C ARG A 156 -0.51 -17.99 -3.54
N VAL A 157 -0.73 -16.99 -2.73
CA VAL A 157 -1.09 -17.12 -1.33
C VAL A 157 -2.50 -16.59 -1.16
N GLU A 158 -3.39 -17.34 -0.55
CA GLU A 158 -4.72 -16.90 -0.16
C GLU A 158 -4.85 -16.93 1.36
N LEU A 159 -5.38 -15.84 1.94
CA LEU A 159 -5.49 -15.65 3.39
C LEU A 159 -6.90 -15.18 3.74
N SER A 160 -7.46 -15.77 4.77
CA SER A 160 -8.66 -15.30 5.44
C SER A 160 -8.40 -15.24 6.94
N GLY A 161 -8.78 -14.15 7.59
CA GLY A 161 -8.51 -13.99 9.00
C GLY A 161 -8.93 -12.62 9.51
N SER A 162 -8.34 -12.21 10.64
CA SER A 162 -8.61 -10.92 11.26
C SER A 162 -7.36 -10.37 11.95
N GLY A 163 -7.33 -9.07 12.15
CA GLY A 163 -6.18 -8.46 12.82
C GLY A 163 -6.29 -6.95 12.96
N ILE A 164 -5.37 -6.42 13.74
CA ILE A 164 -5.20 -4.97 13.90
C ILE A 164 -3.76 -4.64 13.56
N LEU A 165 -3.59 -3.76 12.58
CA LEU A 165 -2.31 -3.24 12.14
C LEU A 165 -2.28 -1.73 12.36
N ASN A 166 -1.17 -1.21 12.84
CA ASN A 166 -0.92 0.21 12.98
C ASN A 166 0.22 0.57 12.03
N TYR A 167 -0.06 1.43 11.08
CA TYR A 167 0.91 1.99 10.15
C TYR A 167 1.21 3.42 10.52
N SER A 168 2.47 3.78 10.53
CA SER A 168 2.89 5.16 10.69
C SER A 168 3.97 5.52 9.69
N GLN A 169 3.89 6.74 9.18
CA GLN A 169 4.90 7.35 8.33
C GLN A 169 5.28 8.70 8.91
N SER A 170 6.58 8.90 9.13
CA SER A 170 7.12 10.18 9.60
C SER A 170 7.28 11.19 8.45
N SER A 171 7.46 12.46 8.79
CA SER A 171 7.78 13.52 7.81
C SER A 171 9.12 13.31 7.09
N LEU A 172 9.99 12.45 7.61
CA LEU A 172 11.25 12.08 6.99
C LEU A 172 11.11 10.89 6.04
N GLY A 173 9.91 10.31 5.93
CA GLY A 173 9.62 9.16 5.08
C GLY A 173 9.83 7.80 5.78
N ASP A 174 10.22 7.78 7.06
CA ASP A 174 10.34 6.51 7.80
C ASP A 174 8.98 5.87 7.95
N MET A 175 8.87 4.62 7.56
CA MET A 175 7.64 3.84 7.61
C MET A 175 7.75 2.74 8.67
N ARG A 176 6.70 2.58 9.45
CA ARG A 176 6.60 1.53 10.47
C ARG A 176 5.23 0.87 10.39
N LEU A 177 5.24 -0.46 10.33
CA LEU A 177 4.06 -1.28 10.45
C LEU A 177 4.19 -2.13 11.73
N VAL A 178 3.17 -2.13 12.58
CA VAL A 178 3.13 -2.92 13.81
C VAL A 178 1.76 -3.54 13.96
N GLY A 179 1.72 -4.81 14.32
CA GLY A 179 0.46 -5.47 14.60
C GLY A 179 0.51 -6.96 14.42
N ARG A 180 -0.69 -7.57 14.40
CA ARG A 180 -0.85 -9.00 14.21
C ARG A 180 -2.05 -9.27 13.34
N TYR A 181 -1.88 -10.20 12.41
CA TYR A 181 -2.95 -10.78 11.62
C TYR A 181 -3.03 -12.27 11.93
N THR A 182 -4.18 -12.73 12.43
CA THR A 182 -4.44 -14.13 12.78
C THR A 182 -5.23 -14.79 11.67
N LEU A 183 -4.73 -15.91 11.18
CA LEU A 183 -5.32 -16.68 10.10
C LEU A 183 -6.48 -17.54 10.67
N LYS A 184 -7.59 -17.55 9.95
CA LYS A 184 -8.66 -18.51 10.13
C LYS A 184 -8.55 -19.63 9.11
N ASP A 185 -8.22 -19.29 7.89
CA ASP A 185 -8.11 -20.21 6.76
C ASP A 185 -7.17 -19.62 5.71
N GLY A 186 -6.62 -20.47 4.86
CA GLY A 186 -5.79 -20.04 3.76
C GLY A 186 -4.85 -21.13 3.29
N PHE A 187 -4.20 -20.84 2.17
CA PHE A 187 -3.19 -21.72 1.61
C PHE A 187 -2.15 -20.95 0.81
N ALA A 188 -0.99 -21.56 0.64
CA ALA A 188 0.02 -21.17 -0.33
C ALA A 188 0.11 -22.24 -1.42
N ARG A 189 0.14 -21.81 -2.68
CA ARG A 189 0.35 -22.65 -3.84
C ARG A 189 1.59 -22.15 -4.58
N TYR A 190 2.49 -23.07 -4.87
CA TYR A 190 3.73 -22.76 -5.54
C TYR A 190 4.18 -23.92 -6.44
N THR A 191 4.65 -23.59 -7.62
CA THR A 191 5.16 -24.56 -8.60
C THR A 191 6.68 -24.31 -8.76
N PRO A 192 7.54 -25.07 -8.04
CA PRO A 192 8.96 -24.96 -8.23
C PRO A 192 9.37 -25.32 -9.66
N PRO A 193 10.44 -24.73 -10.21
CA PRO A 193 10.96 -25.13 -11.49
C PRO A 193 11.26 -26.64 -11.53
N LEU A 194 10.83 -27.33 -12.59
CA LEU A 194 11.03 -28.77 -12.82
C LEU A 194 10.29 -29.72 -11.85
N LEU A 195 9.44 -29.19 -10.98
CA LEU A 195 8.66 -29.98 -10.02
C LEU A 195 7.15 -29.77 -10.22
N SER A 196 6.36 -30.69 -9.68
CA SER A 196 4.91 -30.51 -9.62
C SER A 196 4.50 -29.46 -8.61
N GLU A 197 3.34 -28.84 -8.84
CA GLU A 197 2.71 -27.91 -7.93
C GLU A 197 2.65 -28.46 -6.49
N LYS A 198 2.92 -27.61 -5.52
CA LYS A 198 2.79 -27.86 -4.09
C LYS A 198 1.74 -26.93 -3.50
N LYS A 199 0.87 -27.49 -2.68
CA LYS A 199 -0.11 -26.74 -1.88
C LYS A 199 0.18 -26.94 -0.40
N PHE A 200 0.20 -25.84 0.34
CA PHE A 200 0.38 -25.81 1.79
C PHE A 200 -0.82 -25.11 2.40
N ASP A 201 -1.62 -25.84 3.16
CA ASP A 201 -2.75 -25.27 3.89
C ASP A 201 -2.27 -24.69 5.22
N PHE A 202 -2.76 -23.50 5.58
CA PHE A 202 -2.44 -22.87 6.85
C PHE A 202 -3.34 -23.38 7.95
N VAL A 203 -2.76 -23.58 9.12
CA VAL A 203 -3.49 -24.02 10.31
C VAL A 203 -4.22 -22.82 10.91
N GLU A 204 -5.48 -23.01 11.31
CA GLU A 204 -6.26 -22.00 12.02
C GLU A 204 -5.53 -21.55 13.29
N GLY A 205 -5.50 -20.25 13.55
CA GLY A 205 -4.80 -19.66 14.68
C GLY A 205 -3.33 -19.31 14.39
N SER A 206 -2.76 -19.71 13.26
CA SER A 206 -1.47 -19.19 12.80
C SER A 206 -1.54 -17.68 12.67
N TYR A 207 -0.43 -17.00 12.87
CA TYR A 207 -0.42 -15.54 12.78
C TYR A 207 0.84 -14.99 12.14
N ILE A 208 0.72 -13.79 11.62
CA ILE A 208 1.82 -12.96 11.16
C ILE A 208 1.87 -11.74 12.06
N SER A 209 3.04 -11.37 12.53
CA SER A 209 3.25 -10.16 13.34
C SER A 209 4.39 -9.33 12.77
N TRP A 210 4.24 -8.02 12.83
CA TRP A 210 5.22 -7.03 12.39
C TRP A 210 5.67 -6.15 13.55
#